data_a9128f001e534401251a88b946901f9c
#
_entry.id   a9128f001e534401251a88b946901f9c
#
_cell.length_a   1.000
_cell.length_b   1.000
_cell.length_c   1.000
_cell.angle_alpha   90.00
_cell.angle_beta   90.00
_cell.angle_gamma   90.00
#
_symmetry.space_group_name_H-M   'P 1'
#
loop_
_entity.id
_entity.type
_entity.pdbx_description
1 polymer ?
#
loop_
_entity_poly.entity_id
_entity_poly.type
_entity_poly.pdbx_seq_one_letter_code
_entity_poly.pdbx_strand_id
1 'polypeptide(L)'
;MDGMNVVLYDSTTDDVLEASWVLGARLYRLRGDADAYHAMTSFPRAVDWMLALDRPISQIQIWCHGDFGAFLVGGERYRASSVADLSSEIELLREALLPNAVVWWRTCRTFSSRPGQHFARVWAEALGCRVAGHTHDIGIWQSGLRTLAPGDDPSWSVLEGNTRDPSRVGFRARPSRPWAPRTVTCLTGKIPRGW
;
A
#
# COMPACT_ATOMS: atom_id res chain seq x y z
N MET A 1 14.88 16.23 -10.92
CA MET A 1 14.62 15.01 -11.73
C MET A 1 13.26 14.47 -11.31
N ASP A 2 12.38 14.23 -12.27
CA ASP A 2 11.09 13.59 -11.99
C ASP A 2 11.34 12.09 -11.76
N GLY A 3 10.96 11.60 -10.58
CA GLY A 3 11.08 10.18 -10.27
C GLY A 3 10.00 9.35 -10.93
N MET A 4 10.21 8.03 -10.98
CA MET A 4 9.25 7.07 -11.53
C MET A 4 8.08 6.81 -10.57
N ASN A 5 6.91 6.59 -11.16
CA ASN A 5 5.76 6.00 -10.50
C ASN A 5 5.64 4.52 -10.88
N VAL A 6 5.69 3.64 -9.91
CA VAL A 6 5.70 2.18 -10.10
C VAL A 6 4.42 1.57 -9.54
N VAL A 7 3.83 0.63 -10.27
CA VAL A 7 2.73 -0.21 -9.78
C VAL A 7 3.20 -1.66 -9.67
N LEU A 8 3.05 -2.23 -8.49
CA LEU A 8 3.29 -3.64 -8.20
C LEU A 8 1.94 -4.32 -7.93
N TYR A 9 1.65 -5.44 -8.56
CA TYR A 9 0.43 -6.20 -8.29
C TYR A 9 0.75 -7.67 -8.03
N ASP A 10 0.00 -8.30 -7.12
CA ASP A 10 0.15 -9.71 -6.80
C ASP A 10 -0.38 -10.59 -7.96
N SER A 11 0.49 -11.41 -8.53
CA SER A 11 0.14 -12.36 -9.59
C SER A 11 -0.10 -13.79 -9.08
N THR A 12 -0.21 -13.96 -7.77
CA THR A 12 -0.43 -15.27 -7.14
C THR A 12 -1.84 -15.45 -6.59
N THR A 13 -2.72 -14.47 -6.87
CA THR A 13 -4.13 -14.47 -6.47
C THR A 13 -5.00 -15.25 -7.47
N ASP A 14 -6.33 -15.22 -7.30
CA ASP A 14 -7.24 -15.80 -8.28
C ASP A 14 -7.22 -15.04 -9.62
N ASP A 15 -7.50 -15.77 -10.71
CA ASP A 15 -7.40 -15.27 -12.09
C ASP A 15 -8.23 -14.01 -12.36
N VAL A 16 -9.38 -13.86 -11.71
CA VAL A 16 -10.28 -12.72 -11.92
C VAL A 16 -9.69 -11.46 -11.31
N LEU A 17 -9.14 -11.57 -10.11
CA LEU A 17 -8.55 -10.44 -9.41
C LEU A 17 -7.23 -10.04 -10.06
N GLU A 18 -6.39 -11.00 -10.42
CA GLU A 18 -5.17 -10.76 -11.20
C GLU A 18 -5.47 -10.02 -12.50
N ALA A 19 -6.43 -10.52 -13.31
CA ALA A 19 -6.82 -9.87 -14.56
C ALA A 19 -7.29 -8.42 -14.34
N SER A 20 -8.00 -8.15 -13.25
CA SER A 20 -8.43 -6.81 -12.89
C SER A 20 -7.24 -5.89 -12.57
N TRP A 21 -6.25 -6.38 -11.85
CA TRP A 21 -5.03 -5.63 -11.53
C TRP A 21 -4.15 -5.39 -12.76
N VAL A 22 -3.97 -6.39 -13.62
CA VAL A 22 -3.28 -6.26 -14.91
C VAL A 22 -3.91 -5.17 -15.77
N LEU A 23 -5.25 -5.20 -15.91
CA LEU A 23 -5.98 -4.19 -16.67
C LEU A 23 -5.80 -2.79 -16.06
N GLY A 24 -5.92 -2.69 -14.74
CA GLY A 24 -5.71 -1.45 -14.00
C GLY A 24 -4.30 -0.88 -14.18
N ALA A 25 -3.27 -1.73 -14.08
CA ALA A 25 -1.87 -1.33 -14.26
C ALA A 25 -1.59 -0.84 -15.69
N ARG A 26 -2.13 -1.52 -16.70
CA ARG A 26 -2.07 -1.09 -18.11
C ARG A 26 -2.75 0.26 -18.32
N LEU A 27 -3.94 0.45 -17.72
CA LEU A 27 -4.65 1.72 -17.80
C LEU A 27 -3.86 2.86 -17.15
N TYR A 28 -3.23 2.62 -16.00
CA TYR A 28 -2.37 3.60 -15.33
C TYR A 28 -1.20 3.99 -16.21
N ARG A 29 -0.57 3.02 -16.86
CA ARG A 29 0.51 3.28 -17.79
C ARG A 29 0.06 4.13 -18.99
N LEU A 30 -1.08 3.80 -19.59
CA LEU A 30 -1.65 4.54 -20.73
C LEU A 30 -2.01 5.99 -20.36
N ARG A 31 -2.43 6.24 -19.12
CA ARG A 31 -2.78 7.58 -18.62
C ARG A 31 -1.59 8.40 -18.13
N GLY A 32 -0.40 7.81 -18.05
CA GLY A 32 0.78 8.41 -17.43
C GLY A 32 0.71 8.52 -15.91
N ASP A 33 -0.14 7.73 -15.27
CA ASP A 33 -0.21 7.61 -13.79
C ASP A 33 0.88 6.67 -13.25
N ALA A 34 1.40 5.78 -14.10
CA ALA A 34 2.54 4.90 -13.81
C ALA A 34 3.53 4.88 -14.96
N ASP A 35 4.83 4.88 -14.65
CA ASP A 35 5.93 4.73 -15.61
C ASP A 35 6.27 3.25 -15.87
N ALA A 36 6.07 2.41 -14.87
CA ALA A 36 6.30 0.97 -14.94
C ALA A 36 5.33 0.20 -14.06
N TYR A 37 5.12 -1.07 -14.38
CA TYR A 37 4.36 -1.99 -13.53
C TYR A 37 4.95 -3.40 -13.57
N HIS A 38 4.77 -4.17 -12.50
CA HIS A 38 5.33 -5.51 -12.35
C HIS A 38 4.38 -6.45 -11.60
N ALA A 39 4.34 -7.69 -12.06
CA ALA A 39 3.65 -8.79 -11.42
C ALA A 39 4.51 -9.37 -10.29
N MET A 40 4.08 -9.19 -9.05
CA MET A 40 4.80 -9.70 -7.88
C MET A 40 4.47 -11.17 -7.62
N THR A 41 5.49 -11.96 -7.34
CA THR A 41 5.36 -13.28 -6.72
C THR A 41 5.89 -13.31 -5.29
N SER A 42 6.70 -12.32 -4.90
CA SER A 42 7.12 -12.02 -3.53
C SER A 42 7.60 -10.58 -3.46
N PHE A 43 7.62 -9.99 -2.26
CA PHE A 43 8.07 -8.62 -2.09
C PHE A 43 9.58 -8.45 -2.36
N PRO A 44 10.51 -9.33 -1.90
CA PRO A 44 11.93 -9.23 -2.23
C PRO A 44 12.20 -9.19 -3.74
N ARG A 45 11.59 -10.09 -4.51
CA ARG A 45 11.75 -10.08 -5.97
C ARG A 45 11.23 -8.82 -6.64
N ALA A 46 10.18 -8.22 -6.10
CA ALA A 46 9.68 -6.95 -6.59
C ALA A 46 10.66 -5.80 -6.29
N VAL A 47 11.37 -5.84 -5.15
CA VAL A 47 12.45 -4.91 -4.85
C VAL A 47 13.59 -5.06 -5.85
N ASP A 48 14.08 -6.28 -6.10
CA ASP A 48 15.13 -6.55 -7.09
C ASP A 48 14.75 -5.99 -8.47
N TRP A 49 13.51 -6.21 -8.89
CA TRP A 49 13.01 -5.68 -10.16
C TRP A 49 12.98 -4.15 -10.18
N MET A 50 12.55 -3.48 -9.10
CA MET A 50 12.57 -2.02 -9.01
C MET A 50 13.98 -1.45 -9.08
N LEU A 51 14.94 -2.08 -8.42
CA LEU A 51 16.35 -1.67 -8.44
C LEU A 51 16.95 -1.82 -9.85
N ALA A 52 16.56 -2.85 -10.59
CA ALA A 52 17.00 -3.06 -11.97
C ALA A 52 16.48 -2.00 -12.97
N LEU A 53 15.51 -1.16 -12.58
CA LEU A 53 15.07 -0.02 -13.41
C LEU A 53 16.11 1.11 -13.45
N ASP A 54 17.05 1.13 -12.53
CA ASP A 54 18.16 2.10 -12.43
C ASP A 54 17.69 3.57 -12.54
N ARG A 55 16.56 3.88 -11.90
CA ARG A 55 15.94 5.20 -11.89
C ARG A 55 15.35 5.53 -10.52
N PRO A 56 15.47 6.80 -10.05
CA PRO A 56 14.87 7.19 -8.78
C PRO A 56 13.34 7.02 -8.80
N ILE A 57 12.77 6.58 -7.69
CA ILE A 57 11.34 6.27 -7.54
C ILE A 57 10.66 7.35 -6.72
N SER A 58 9.59 7.93 -7.25
CA SER A 58 8.76 8.93 -6.57
C SER A 58 7.50 8.33 -5.94
N GLN A 59 6.97 7.23 -6.51
CA GLN A 59 5.80 6.56 -5.96
C GLN A 59 5.85 5.06 -6.24
N ILE A 60 5.52 4.26 -5.22
CA ILE A 60 5.22 2.85 -5.37
C ILE A 60 3.78 2.62 -4.95
N GLN A 61 2.98 1.97 -5.80
CA GLN A 61 1.68 1.45 -5.43
C GLN A 61 1.73 -0.07 -5.37
N ILE A 62 1.29 -0.65 -4.27
CA ILE A 62 1.27 -2.09 -4.03
C ILE A 62 -0.18 -2.56 -4.01
N TRP A 63 -0.57 -3.37 -5.00
CA TRP A 63 -1.92 -3.89 -5.21
C TRP A 63 -1.92 -5.39 -4.91
N CYS A 64 -2.41 -5.74 -3.75
CA CYS A 64 -2.49 -7.13 -3.30
C CYS A 64 -3.56 -7.27 -2.21
N HIS A 65 -3.74 -8.46 -1.70
CA HIS A 65 -4.56 -8.65 -0.50
C HIS A 65 -3.95 -7.95 0.71
N GLY A 66 -4.80 -7.54 1.64
CA GLY A 66 -4.38 -6.92 2.88
C GLY A 66 -5.23 -7.39 4.06
N ASP A 67 -4.67 -7.21 5.24
CA ASP A 67 -5.33 -7.47 6.51
C ASP A 67 -4.78 -6.48 7.55
N PHE A 68 -5.31 -6.51 8.77
CA PHE A 68 -4.91 -5.63 9.87
C PHE A 68 -3.39 -5.62 10.10
N GLY A 69 -2.72 -4.56 9.66
CA GLY A 69 -1.28 -4.38 9.78
C GLY A 69 -0.45 -5.35 8.94
N ALA A 70 -0.98 -5.80 7.80
CA ALA A 70 -0.26 -6.69 6.90
C ALA A 70 -0.70 -6.52 5.44
N PHE A 71 0.20 -6.85 4.51
CA PHE A 71 -0.13 -7.14 3.12
C PHE A 71 0.33 -8.56 2.77
N LEU A 72 -0.30 -9.15 1.76
CA LEU A 72 -0.10 -10.56 1.40
C LEU A 72 0.29 -10.66 -0.07
N VAL A 73 1.41 -11.34 -0.34
CA VAL A 73 1.92 -11.62 -1.69
C VAL A 73 2.54 -13.01 -1.71
N GLY A 74 2.23 -13.82 -2.70
CA GLY A 74 2.84 -15.14 -2.86
C GLY A 74 2.54 -16.12 -1.72
N GLY A 75 1.42 -15.94 -1.02
CA GLY A 75 1.10 -16.72 0.17
C GLY A 75 1.81 -16.24 1.45
N GLU A 76 2.75 -15.31 1.34
CA GLU A 76 3.45 -14.73 2.48
C GLU A 76 2.71 -13.51 3.03
N ARG A 77 2.87 -13.29 4.35
CA ARG A 77 2.26 -12.18 5.06
C ARG A 77 3.34 -11.24 5.60
N TYR A 78 3.41 -10.04 5.04
CA TYR A 78 4.35 -9.00 5.42
C TYR A 78 3.73 -8.06 6.46
N ARG A 79 4.34 -7.99 7.63
CA ARG A 79 3.91 -7.19 8.79
C ARG A 79 4.99 -6.17 9.19
N ALA A 80 4.76 -5.46 10.28
CA ALA A 80 5.78 -4.61 10.88
C ALA A 80 7.04 -5.42 11.29
N SER A 81 6.87 -6.64 11.80
CA SER A 81 7.99 -7.53 12.15
C SER A 81 8.81 -7.98 10.94
N SER A 82 8.23 -8.05 9.76
CA SER A 82 8.94 -8.46 8.54
C SER A 82 10.02 -7.46 8.10
N VAL A 83 10.00 -6.23 8.61
CA VAL A 83 11.02 -5.22 8.30
C VAL A 83 12.41 -5.67 8.73
N ALA A 84 12.52 -6.40 9.86
CA ALA A 84 13.81 -6.91 10.32
C ALA A 84 14.36 -8.00 9.39
N ASP A 85 13.49 -8.89 8.89
CA ASP A 85 13.86 -9.97 7.99
C ASP A 85 14.20 -9.46 6.58
N LEU A 86 13.66 -8.30 6.20
CA LEU A 86 13.81 -7.65 4.90
C LEU A 86 14.79 -6.45 4.96
N SER A 87 15.63 -6.37 5.98
CA SER A 87 16.44 -5.19 6.23
C SER A 87 17.32 -4.79 5.04
N SER A 88 17.92 -5.76 4.35
CA SER A 88 18.78 -5.51 3.19
C SER A 88 17.98 -4.98 1.98
N GLU A 89 16.85 -5.58 1.68
CA GLU A 89 15.97 -5.14 0.58
C GLU A 89 15.39 -3.75 0.85
N ILE A 90 15.02 -3.49 2.09
CA ILE A 90 14.48 -2.19 2.51
C ILE A 90 15.54 -1.09 2.45
N GLU A 91 16.77 -1.36 2.85
CA GLU A 91 17.89 -0.41 2.74
C GLU A 91 18.16 -0.03 1.28
N LEU A 92 18.29 -1.01 0.41
CA LEU A 92 18.47 -0.79 -1.03
C LEU A 92 17.28 -0.03 -1.65
N LEU A 93 16.05 -0.40 -1.28
CA LEU A 93 14.87 0.30 -1.76
C LEU A 93 14.84 1.75 -1.27
N ARG A 94 15.20 2.01 -0.01
CA ARG A 94 15.29 3.35 0.56
C ARG A 94 16.25 4.25 -0.22
N GLU A 95 17.39 3.73 -0.68
CA GLU A 95 18.34 4.48 -1.50
C GLU A 95 17.78 4.84 -2.88
N ALA A 96 16.92 3.99 -3.45
CA ALA A 96 16.26 4.24 -4.72
C ALA A 96 15.08 5.22 -4.63
N LEU A 97 14.54 5.47 -3.42
CA LEU A 97 13.42 6.36 -3.20
C LEU A 97 13.86 7.83 -3.16
N LEU A 98 13.11 8.70 -3.83
CA LEU A 98 13.29 10.15 -3.69
C LEU A 98 12.87 10.63 -2.28
N PRO A 99 13.43 11.76 -1.78
CA PRO A 99 13.09 12.30 -0.45
C PRO A 99 11.58 12.52 -0.21
N ASN A 100 10.82 12.80 -1.26
CA ASN A 100 9.36 13.00 -1.20
C ASN A 100 8.58 11.80 -1.73
N ALA A 101 9.21 10.63 -1.82
CA ALA A 101 8.55 9.43 -2.32
C ALA A 101 7.39 9.00 -1.41
N VAL A 102 6.46 8.27 -2.01
CA VAL A 102 5.33 7.68 -1.30
C VAL A 102 5.22 6.19 -1.64
N VAL A 103 5.15 5.35 -0.62
CA VAL A 103 4.78 3.95 -0.78
C VAL A 103 3.33 3.78 -0.35
N TRP A 104 2.46 3.41 -1.30
CA TRP A 104 1.02 3.31 -1.10
C TRP A 104 0.55 1.86 -1.19
N TRP A 105 0.19 1.28 -0.05
CA TRP A 105 -0.49 -0.02 0.02
C TRP A 105 -1.97 0.16 -0.34
N ARG A 106 -2.32 -0.18 -1.56
CA ARG A 106 -3.71 -0.24 -2.05
C ARG A 106 -4.28 -1.63 -1.76
N THR A 107 -4.41 -1.91 -0.50
CA THR A 107 -4.77 -3.19 0.08
C THR A 107 -5.85 -3.00 1.14
N CYS A 108 -6.65 -4.01 1.40
CA CYS A 108 -7.69 -3.96 2.42
C CYS A 108 -7.08 -3.85 3.81
N ARG A 109 -7.58 -2.92 4.64
CA ARG A 109 -7.36 -2.85 6.10
C ARG A 109 -5.91 -2.72 6.59
N THR A 110 -4.92 -2.59 5.72
CA THR A 110 -3.50 -2.60 6.13
C THR A 110 -3.18 -1.52 7.17
N PHE A 111 -3.87 -0.37 7.14
CA PHE A 111 -3.70 0.69 8.15
C PHE A 111 -4.76 0.68 9.26
N SER A 112 -5.63 -0.34 9.31
CA SER A 112 -6.70 -0.44 10.28
C SER A 112 -6.21 -0.98 11.63
N SER A 113 -6.82 -0.50 12.72
CA SER A 113 -6.56 -0.93 14.10
C SER A 113 -5.14 -0.63 14.62
N ARG A 114 -4.82 -1.10 15.83
CA ARG A 114 -3.46 -0.94 16.41
C ARG A 114 -2.36 -1.61 15.57
N PRO A 115 -2.54 -2.86 15.06
CA PRO A 115 -1.56 -3.44 14.15
C PRO A 115 -1.33 -2.61 12.90
N GLY A 116 -2.38 -1.99 12.30
CA GLY A 116 -2.24 -1.15 11.13
C GLY A 116 -1.52 0.16 11.40
N GLN A 117 -1.75 0.78 12.55
CA GLN A 117 -0.99 1.97 12.97
C GLN A 117 0.48 1.63 13.22
N HIS A 118 0.75 0.48 13.86
CA HIS A 118 2.11 0.00 14.07
C HIS A 118 2.82 -0.30 12.75
N PHE A 119 2.12 -0.98 11.81
CA PHE A 119 2.62 -1.23 10.47
C PHE A 119 3.02 0.09 9.77
N ALA A 120 2.13 1.07 9.74
CA ALA A 120 2.38 2.35 9.09
C ALA A 120 3.63 3.05 9.66
N ARG A 121 3.78 3.06 11.00
CA ARG A 121 4.93 3.68 11.67
C ARG A 121 6.24 2.96 11.32
N VAL A 122 6.28 1.64 11.48
CA VAL A 122 7.50 0.86 11.26
C VAL A 122 7.95 0.93 9.81
N TRP A 123 7.03 0.83 8.85
CA TRP A 123 7.38 0.91 7.43
C TRP A 123 7.76 2.33 6.99
N ALA A 124 7.14 3.38 7.55
CA ALA A 124 7.55 4.77 7.28
C ALA A 124 9.00 5.02 7.72
N GLU A 125 9.34 4.60 8.94
CA GLU A 125 10.70 4.73 9.47
C GLU A 125 11.71 3.93 8.65
N ALA A 126 11.41 2.67 8.36
CA ALA A 126 12.31 1.79 7.64
C ALA A 126 12.60 2.28 6.22
N LEU A 127 11.56 2.71 5.49
CA LEU A 127 11.71 3.23 4.13
C LEU A 127 12.20 4.69 4.09
N GLY A 128 12.16 5.42 5.21
CA GLY A 128 12.54 6.83 5.26
C GLY A 128 11.68 7.74 4.38
N CYS A 129 10.45 7.33 4.05
CA CYS A 129 9.55 8.07 3.19
C CYS A 129 8.11 8.03 3.70
N ARG A 130 7.24 8.86 3.12
CA ARG A 130 5.81 8.82 3.42
C ARG A 130 5.20 7.50 2.99
N VAL A 131 4.38 6.92 3.85
CA VAL A 131 3.58 5.73 3.55
C VAL A 131 2.10 6.08 3.48
N ALA A 132 1.35 5.29 2.71
CA ALA A 132 -0.09 5.42 2.59
C ALA A 132 -0.76 4.05 2.58
N GLY A 133 -1.98 3.97 3.13
CA GLY A 133 -2.74 2.73 3.16
C GLY A 133 -4.19 2.97 3.57
N HIS A 134 -4.97 1.91 3.54
CA HIS A 134 -6.42 1.98 3.78
C HIS A 134 -6.80 1.31 5.10
N THR A 135 -7.76 1.94 5.81
CA THR A 135 -8.34 1.39 7.03
C THR A 135 -9.57 0.53 6.76
N HIS A 136 -10.09 0.52 5.52
CA HIS A 136 -11.31 -0.19 5.10
C HIS A 136 -10.99 -1.30 4.10
N ASP A 137 -11.95 -2.20 3.88
CA ASP A 137 -11.96 -3.05 2.70
C ASP A 137 -12.16 -2.15 1.46
N ILE A 138 -11.34 -2.38 0.45
CA ILE A 138 -11.31 -1.56 -0.74
C ILE A 138 -11.74 -2.38 -1.97
N GLY A 139 -12.32 -1.67 -2.93
CA GLY A 139 -12.71 -2.16 -4.24
C GLY A 139 -12.65 -1.02 -5.23
N ILE A 140 -13.74 -0.75 -5.97
CA ILE A 140 -13.86 0.43 -6.84
C ILE A 140 -13.71 1.71 -6.02
N TRP A 141 -14.37 1.78 -4.87
CA TRP A 141 -14.21 2.82 -3.86
C TRP A 141 -13.17 2.38 -2.83
N GLN A 142 -12.26 3.26 -2.48
CA GLN A 142 -11.14 3.00 -1.58
C GLN A 142 -11.16 4.02 -0.44
N SER A 143 -11.87 3.66 0.62
CA SER A 143 -12.10 4.52 1.78
C SER A 143 -11.00 4.40 2.83
N GLY A 144 -10.95 5.38 3.73
CA GLY A 144 -10.01 5.39 4.85
C GLY A 144 -8.56 5.50 4.40
N LEU A 145 -8.29 6.22 3.30
CA LEU A 145 -6.91 6.50 2.89
C LEU A 145 -6.21 7.35 3.95
N ARG A 146 -5.18 6.83 4.53
CA ARG A 146 -4.34 7.48 5.55
C ARG A 146 -2.91 7.51 5.11
N THR A 147 -2.21 8.56 5.51
CA THR A 147 -0.78 8.73 5.23
C THR A 147 -0.03 8.98 6.52
N LEU A 148 1.23 8.59 6.56
CA LEU A 148 2.13 8.81 7.69
C LEU A 148 3.54 9.10 7.16
N ALA A 149 4.17 10.15 7.64
CA ALA A 149 5.59 10.40 7.39
C ALA A 149 6.47 9.76 8.48
N PRO A 150 7.75 9.53 8.22
CA PRO A 150 8.70 9.12 9.26
C PRO A 150 8.68 10.12 10.43
N GLY A 151 8.74 9.65 11.66
CA GLY A 151 8.68 10.46 12.87
C GLY A 151 7.29 10.89 13.31
N ASP A 152 6.27 10.73 12.47
CA ASP A 152 4.89 11.10 12.81
C ASP A 152 4.15 10.00 13.58
N ASP A 153 3.17 10.40 14.37
CA ASP A 153 2.20 9.50 14.98
C ASP A 153 0.91 9.40 14.16
N PRO A 154 0.29 8.19 14.08
CA PRO A 154 -0.98 8.01 13.39
C PRO A 154 -2.09 8.88 13.97
N SER A 155 -2.66 9.75 13.15
CA SER A 155 -3.73 10.69 13.56
C SER A 155 -5.15 10.12 13.41
N TRP A 156 -5.30 8.89 12.92
CA TRP A 156 -6.62 8.24 12.77
C TRP A 156 -6.93 7.31 13.93
N SER A 157 -8.23 7.09 14.16
CA SER A 157 -8.68 6.20 15.23
C SER A 157 -8.35 4.74 14.93
N VAL A 158 -7.96 3.97 15.94
CA VAL A 158 -7.83 2.51 15.87
C VAL A 158 -9.15 1.79 15.51
N LEU A 159 -10.28 2.48 15.68
CA LEU A 159 -11.61 1.96 15.34
C LEU A 159 -12.04 2.32 13.91
N GLU A 160 -11.26 3.14 13.21
CA GLU A 160 -11.60 3.51 11.83
C GLU A 160 -11.57 2.29 10.92
N GLY A 161 -12.62 2.12 10.12
CA GLY A 161 -12.79 0.97 9.24
C GLY A 161 -13.29 -0.31 9.93
N ASN A 162 -13.38 -0.33 11.26
CA ASN A 162 -13.87 -1.45 12.04
C ASN A 162 -15.33 -1.27 12.47
N THR A 163 -16.06 -2.37 12.70
CA THR A 163 -17.40 -2.29 13.28
C THR A 163 -17.30 -1.88 14.74
N ARG A 164 -18.26 -1.03 15.19
CA ARG A 164 -18.36 -0.62 16.58
C ARG A 164 -19.10 -1.62 17.48
N ASP A 165 -19.48 -2.78 16.96
CA ASP A 165 -20.23 -3.78 17.72
C ASP A 165 -19.27 -4.65 18.55
N PRO A 166 -19.18 -4.44 19.87
CA PRO A 166 -18.28 -5.19 20.74
C PRO A 166 -18.72 -6.64 20.95
N SER A 167 -19.96 -7.01 20.58
CA SER A 167 -20.47 -8.37 20.70
C SER A 167 -19.99 -9.28 19.56
N ARG A 168 -19.45 -8.71 18.49
CA ARG A 168 -18.89 -9.48 17.37
C ARG A 168 -17.41 -9.74 17.60
N VAL A 169 -17.09 -10.96 17.89
CA VAL A 169 -15.70 -11.45 17.96
C VAL A 169 -15.03 -11.19 16.60
N GLY A 170 -14.02 -10.33 16.63
CA GLY A 170 -13.31 -9.88 15.42
C GLY A 170 -13.96 -8.63 14.82
N PHE A 171 -13.30 -7.51 14.99
CA PHE A 171 -13.65 -6.27 14.32
C PHE A 171 -13.58 -6.48 12.81
N ARG A 172 -14.74 -6.50 12.14
CA ARG A 172 -14.78 -6.52 10.69
C ARG A 172 -14.59 -5.11 10.16
N ALA A 173 -13.69 -4.94 9.21
CA ALA A 173 -13.58 -3.71 8.47
C ALA A 173 -14.89 -3.44 7.70
N ARG A 174 -15.23 -2.16 7.57
CA ARG A 174 -16.39 -1.77 6.77
C ARG A 174 -16.04 -1.81 5.29
N PRO A 175 -16.97 -2.19 4.42
CA PRO A 175 -16.80 -2.04 2.99
C PRO A 175 -16.52 -0.58 2.63
N SER A 176 -15.71 -0.39 1.60
CA SER A 176 -15.43 0.93 1.05
C SER A 176 -16.70 1.59 0.50
N ARG A 177 -16.92 2.87 0.81
CA ARG A 177 -18.07 3.65 0.37
C ARG A 177 -17.68 5.07 0.01
N PRO A 178 -18.34 5.72 -0.98
CA PRO A 178 -17.98 7.08 -1.42
C PRO A 178 -18.05 8.13 -0.33
N TRP A 179 -18.94 7.96 0.64
CA TRP A 179 -19.15 8.91 1.76
C TRP A 179 -18.30 8.60 3.01
N ALA A 180 -17.49 7.55 2.97
CA ALA A 180 -16.56 7.28 4.06
C ALA A 180 -15.39 8.28 4.03
N PRO A 181 -14.73 8.54 5.17
CA PRO A 181 -13.62 9.49 5.23
C PRO A 181 -12.51 9.15 4.23
N ARG A 182 -11.97 10.17 3.60
CA ARG A 182 -10.81 10.05 2.68
C ARG A 182 -10.98 8.92 1.67
N THR A 183 -12.03 9.00 0.87
CA THR A 183 -12.34 8.02 -0.18
C THR A 183 -11.80 8.47 -1.53
N VAL A 184 -11.03 7.60 -2.16
CA VAL A 184 -10.61 7.70 -3.56
C VAL A 184 -11.23 6.57 -4.38
N THR A 185 -10.99 6.53 -5.67
CA THR A 185 -11.40 5.42 -6.54
C THR A 185 -10.20 4.57 -6.95
N CYS A 186 -10.45 3.37 -7.44
CA CYS A 186 -9.41 2.52 -8.03
C CYS A 186 -8.69 3.19 -9.22
N LEU A 187 -9.27 4.23 -9.81
CA LEU A 187 -8.69 5.01 -10.92
C LEU A 187 -7.86 6.21 -10.45
N THR A 188 -7.75 6.47 -9.16
CA THR A 188 -7.00 7.60 -8.63
C THR A 188 -5.50 7.27 -8.60
N GLY A 189 -4.72 7.85 -9.50
CA GLY A 189 -3.29 7.56 -9.65
C GLY A 189 -2.38 8.22 -8.61
N LYS A 190 -2.84 9.29 -7.95
CA LYS A 190 -2.06 10.05 -6.96
C LYS A 190 -2.88 10.31 -5.70
N ILE A 191 -2.20 10.33 -4.56
CA ILE A 191 -2.84 10.72 -3.29
C ILE A 191 -3.24 12.19 -3.37
N PRO A 192 -4.49 12.56 -3.02
CA PRO A 192 -4.92 13.95 -3.02
C PRO A 192 -4.04 14.83 -2.11
N ARG A 193 -3.81 16.06 -2.53
CA ARG A 193 -3.01 17.01 -1.74
C ARG A 193 -3.64 17.25 -0.37
N GLY A 194 -2.81 17.26 0.67
CA GLY A 194 -3.26 17.49 2.05
C GLY A 194 -3.83 16.25 2.78
N TRP A 195 -3.67 15.07 2.21
CA TRP A 195 -4.14 13.82 2.80
C TRP A 195 -2.99 13.01 3.42
#